data_f2e054b7add5565fc0bd8f1e55237822
#
_entry.id   f2e054b7add5565fc0bd8f1e55237822
#
_cell.length_a   1.000
_cell.length_b   1.000
_cell.length_c   1.000
_cell.angle_alpha   90.00
_cell.angle_beta   90.00
_cell.angle_gamma   90.00
#
_symmetry.space_group_name_H-M   'P 1'
#
loop_
_entity.id
_entity.type
_entity.pdbx_description
1 polymer ?
#
loop_
_entity_poly.entity_id
_entity_poly.type
_entity_poly.pdbx_seq_one_letter_code
_entity_poly.pdbx_strand_id
1 'polypeptide(L)'
;MDSDKSPITGDQITNDQKNTVTVIDNFATYCNNGDIESAYNLLSSDCKEQMYQTKEDFKTIYYEPVFGKTKREITVENWVGNIYKVKFAENALATGNFDESNITQDYITVVKENGQIKLNINNYICKQQINRTQEANNVKIRVVEANTYFDYQSFTFEITNNRDTPILINDSNIDSTMYIEDKNGTHNQAYTLELAESDTKISAGQTQTVTIKYYSRYSSNKIIKYTVFERIVLDYGAYSHYTNIGAYKNFGSIRIEIPQ
;
A
#
# COMPACT_ATOMS: atom_id res chain seq x y z
N MET A 1 -23.49 20.93 -31.68
CA MET A 1 -23.66 20.33 -30.34
C MET A 1 -22.30 19.79 -29.97
N ASP A 2 -21.60 20.52 -29.08
CA ASP A 2 -20.25 20.13 -28.67
C ASP A 2 -20.27 18.85 -27.81
N SER A 3 -19.90 17.74 -28.42
CA SER A 3 -19.79 16.43 -27.78
C SER A 3 -18.46 16.23 -27.01
N ASP A 4 -17.69 17.30 -26.82
CA ASP A 4 -16.32 17.25 -26.28
C ASP A 4 -16.18 17.67 -24.81
N LYS A 5 -17.28 17.80 -24.09
CA LYS A 5 -17.21 18.05 -22.64
C LYS A 5 -17.19 16.73 -21.90
N SER A 6 -15.99 16.29 -21.55
CA SER A 6 -15.78 15.25 -20.54
C SER A 6 -16.34 15.69 -19.18
N PRO A 7 -16.78 14.77 -18.31
CA PRO A 7 -17.11 15.05 -16.91
C PRO A 7 -15.90 15.51 -16.07
N ILE A 8 -14.71 15.63 -16.66
CA ILE A 8 -13.54 16.25 -16.05
C ILE A 8 -13.70 17.76 -16.15
N THR A 9 -13.80 18.44 -15.03
CA THR A 9 -14.02 19.88 -14.93
C THR A 9 -12.87 20.68 -15.57
N GLY A 10 -13.17 21.40 -16.66
CA GLY A 10 -12.65 22.76 -16.91
C GLY A 10 -11.57 22.94 -17.95
N ASP A 11 -10.67 22.00 -18.25
CA ASP A 11 -9.58 22.22 -19.20
C ASP A 11 -9.62 21.27 -20.42
N GLN A 12 -9.01 21.68 -21.54
CA GLN A 12 -8.92 20.85 -22.74
C GLN A 12 -8.16 19.57 -22.43
N ILE A 13 -8.86 18.44 -22.51
CA ILE A 13 -8.33 17.12 -22.20
C ILE A 13 -7.36 16.69 -23.31
N THR A 14 -6.16 16.30 -22.94
CA THR A 14 -5.20 15.72 -23.87
C THR A 14 -5.66 14.35 -24.36
N ASN A 15 -5.20 13.88 -25.53
CA ASN A 15 -5.53 12.55 -26.04
C ASN A 15 -5.13 11.43 -25.05
N ASP A 16 -4.04 11.58 -24.30
CA ASP A 16 -3.61 10.63 -23.29
C ASP A 16 -4.59 10.58 -22.10
N GLN A 17 -5.13 11.73 -21.68
CA GLN A 17 -6.17 11.78 -20.65
C GLN A 17 -7.50 11.17 -21.13
N LYS A 18 -7.88 11.37 -22.40
CA LYS A 18 -9.05 10.71 -22.99
C LYS A 18 -8.91 9.20 -22.95
N ASN A 19 -7.75 8.66 -23.37
CA ASN A 19 -7.48 7.23 -23.35
C ASN A 19 -7.51 6.66 -21.93
N THR A 20 -6.99 7.39 -20.96
CA THR A 20 -6.96 7.02 -19.55
C THR A 20 -8.37 6.92 -18.96
N VAL A 21 -9.19 7.95 -19.15
CA VAL A 21 -10.59 7.96 -18.67
C VAL A 21 -11.38 6.85 -19.32
N THR A 22 -11.18 6.60 -20.63
CA THR A 22 -11.82 5.48 -21.34
C THR A 22 -11.54 4.12 -20.71
N VAL A 23 -10.31 3.88 -20.21
CA VAL A 23 -9.99 2.60 -19.56
C VAL A 23 -10.68 2.46 -18.21
N ILE A 24 -10.80 3.56 -17.44
CA ILE A 24 -11.57 3.57 -16.18
C ILE A 24 -13.08 3.35 -16.46
N ASP A 25 -13.63 3.99 -17.49
CA ASP A 25 -15.01 3.80 -17.91
C ASP A 25 -15.28 2.34 -18.37
N ASN A 26 -14.35 1.75 -19.13
CA ASN A 26 -14.44 0.35 -19.53
C ASN A 26 -14.43 -0.59 -18.32
N PHE A 27 -13.55 -0.34 -17.35
CA PHE A 27 -13.50 -1.12 -16.11
C PHE A 27 -14.85 -1.10 -15.39
N ALA A 28 -15.42 0.09 -15.18
CA ALA A 28 -16.74 0.23 -14.55
C ALA A 28 -17.85 -0.44 -15.39
N THR A 29 -17.77 -0.34 -16.71
CA THR A 29 -18.73 -0.97 -17.63
C THR A 29 -18.67 -2.49 -17.54
N TYR A 30 -17.48 -3.09 -17.53
CA TYR A 30 -17.30 -4.54 -17.33
C TYR A 30 -17.85 -4.98 -15.98
N CYS A 31 -17.52 -4.27 -14.91
CA CYS A 31 -18.07 -4.55 -13.59
C CYS A 31 -19.62 -4.45 -13.56
N ASN A 32 -20.19 -3.41 -14.14
CA ASN A 32 -21.65 -3.22 -14.21
C ASN A 32 -22.38 -4.31 -15.00
N ASN A 33 -21.69 -4.95 -15.95
CA ASN A 33 -22.23 -6.03 -16.75
C ASN A 33 -21.92 -7.44 -16.19
N GLY A 34 -21.21 -7.52 -15.06
CA GLY A 34 -20.77 -8.79 -14.46
C GLY A 34 -19.66 -9.49 -15.25
N ASP A 35 -18.99 -8.79 -16.16
CA ASP A 35 -17.84 -9.31 -16.92
C ASP A 35 -16.56 -9.21 -16.07
N ILE A 36 -16.47 -10.11 -15.08
CA ILE A 36 -15.36 -10.18 -14.13
C ILE A 36 -14.03 -10.43 -14.82
N GLU A 37 -14.04 -11.23 -15.89
CA GLU A 37 -12.84 -11.56 -16.65
C GLU A 37 -12.21 -10.32 -17.29
N SER A 38 -13.01 -9.55 -18.04
CA SER A 38 -12.54 -8.35 -18.72
C SER A 38 -12.10 -7.26 -17.71
N ALA A 39 -12.86 -7.09 -16.61
CA ALA A 39 -12.49 -6.15 -15.54
C ALA A 39 -11.15 -6.53 -14.90
N TYR A 40 -10.96 -7.79 -14.51
CA TYR A 40 -9.72 -8.30 -13.94
C TYR A 40 -8.53 -8.16 -14.88
N ASN A 41 -8.74 -8.37 -16.19
CA ASN A 41 -7.70 -8.23 -17.20
C ASN A 41 -7.21 -6.79 -17.40
N LEU A 42 -7.97 -5.78 -16.97
CA LEU A 42 -7.51 -4.37 -16.94
C LEU A 42 -6.58 -4.06 -15.78
N LEU A 43 -6.51 -4.90 -14.76
CA LEU A 43 -5.60 -4.67 -13.63
C LEU A 43 -4.14 -4.89 -14.04
N SER A 44 -3.23 -4.10 -13.43
CA SER A 44 -1.79 -4.31 -13.61
C SER A 44 -1.32 -5.60 -12.94
N SER A 45 -0.14 -6.06 -13.31
CA SER A 45 0.50 -7.21 -12.67
C SER A 45 0.76 -6.95 -11.18
N ASP A 46 1.23 -5.76 -10.84
CA ASP A 46 1.48 -5.38 -9.44
C ASP A 46 0.19 -5.35 -8.61
N CYS A 47 -0.90 -4.79 -9.17
CA CYS A 47 -2.20 -4.77 -8.50
C CYS A 47 -2.73 -6.19 -8.25
N LYS A 48 -2.59 -7.07 -9.23
CA LYS A 48 -2.98 -8.49 -9.09
C LYS A 48 -2.15 -9.19 -8.03
N GLU A 49 -0.82 -9.04 -8.08
CA GLU A 49 0.08 -9.66 -7.12
C GLU A 49 -0.19 -9.20 -5.67
N GLN A 50 -0.45 -7.89 -5.48
CA GLN A 50 -0.61 -7.32 -4.15
C GLN A 50 -2.02 -7.43 -3.57
N MET A 51 -3.04 -7.36 -4.42
CA MET A 51 -4.42 -7.21 -3.96
C MET A 51 -5.31 -8.41 -4.32
N TYR A 52 -5.09 -9.02 -5.51
CA TYR A 52 -6.01 -10.00 -6.08
C TYR A 52 -5.26 -11.06 -6.86
N GLN A 53 -4.63 -12.02 -6.17
CA GLN A 53 -3.80 -13.04 -6.82
C GLN A 53 -4.60 -13.92 -7.78
N THR A 54 -5.90 -14.03 -7.53
CA THR A 54 -6.83 -14.73 -8.40
C THR A 54 -8.01 -13.84 -8.80
N LYS A 55 -8.69 -14.21 -9.87
CA LYS A 55 -9.94 -13.57 -10.29
C LYS A 55 -11.05 -13.70 -9.25
N GLU A 56 -11.07 -14.78 -8.49
CA GLU A 56 -12.02 -14.98 -7.39
C GLU A 56 -11.73 -14.03 -6.21
N ASP A 57 -10.46 -13.76 -5.92
CA ASP A 57 -10.09 -12.73 -4.93
C ASP A 57 -10.60 -11.35 -5.35
N PHE A 58 -10.37 -10.97 -6.62
CA PHE A 58 -10.91 -9.71 -7.15
C PHE A 58 -12.44 -9.66 -7.04
N LYS A 59 -13.12 -10.75 -7.37
CA LYS A 59 -14.57 -10.83 -7.30
C LYS A 59 -15.07 -10.64 -5.85
N THR A 60 -14.52 -11.36 -4.89
CA THR A 60 -15.00 -11.35 -3.50
C THR A 60 -14.57 -10.11 -2.73
N ILE A 61 -13.34 -9.63 -2.95
CA ILE A 61 -12.74 -8.53 -2.16
C ILE A 61 -13.14 -7.16 -2.70
N TYR A 62 -13.30 -7.01 -4.04
CA TYR A 62 -13.58 -5.71 -4.66
C TYR A 62 -14.93 -5.66 -5.37
N TYR A 63 -15.16 -6.57 -6.34
CA TYR A 63 -16.34 -6.51 -7.20
C TYR A 63 -17.65 -6.62 -6.42
N GLU A 64 -17.81 -7.65 -5.59
CA GLU A 64 -19.05 -7.87 -4.84
C GLU A 64 -19.36 -6.73 -3.87
N PRO A 65 -18.42 -6.19 -3.08
CA PRO A 65 -18.67 -5.04 -2.23
C PRO A 65 -19.07 -3.77 -2.97
N VAL A 66 -18.48 -3.51 -4.15
CA VAL A 66 -18.69 -2.26 -4.90
C VAL A 66 -19.84 -2.37 -5.89
N PHE A 67 -19.93 -3.45 -6.67
CA PHE A 67 -20.85 -3.61 -7.81
C PHE A 67 -21.88 -4.74 -7.63
N GLY A 68 -21.71 -5.61 -6.65
CA GLY A 68 -22.50 -6.85 -6.53
C GLY A 68 -23.99 -6.65 -6.27
N LYS A 69 -24.41 -5.48 -5.79
CA LYS A 69 -25.82 -5.21 -5.45
C LYS A 69 -26.55 -4.41 -6.52
N THR A 70 -25.89 -3.41 -7.08
CA THR A 70 -26.50 -2.45 -8.02
C THR A 70 -25.48 -1.97 -9.03
N LYS A 71 -25.97 -1.57 -10.22
CA LYS A 71 -25.15 -0.87 -11.20
C LYS A 71 -24.70 0.48 -10.65
N ARG A 72 -23.45 0.83 -10.92
CA ARG A 72 -22.84 2.07 -10.48
C ARG A 72 -22.64 3.05 -11.63
N GLU A 73 -22.99 4.31 -11.41
CA GLU A 73 -22.51 5.42 -12.20
C GLU A 73 -21.18 5.89 -11.65
N ILE A 74 -20.27 6.32 -12.54
CA ILE A 74 -18.96 6.78 -12.10
C ILE A 74 -18.78 8.27 -12.35
N THR A 75 -18.07 8.91 -11.44
CA THR A 75 -17.52 10.24 -11.64
C THR A 75 -16.00 10.14 -11.48
N VAL A 76 -15.26 10.60 -12.49
CA VAL A 76 -13.80 10.53 -12.55
C VAL A 76 -13.24 11.94 -12.47
N GLU A 77 -12.37 12.18 -11.51
CA GLU A 77 -11.68 13.44 -11.27
C GLU A 77 -10.17 13.18 -11.26
N ASN A 78 -9.40 13.92 -12.07
CA ASN A 78 -7.94 13.83 -11.96
C ASN A 78 -7.51 14.40 -10.61
N TRP A 79 -6.77 13.62 -9.83
CA TRP A 79 -6.34 14.06 -8.50
C TRP A 79 -4.89 14.56 -8.53
N VAL A 80 -3.94 13.71 -8.97
CA VAL A 80 -2.54 14.10 -9.13
C VAL A 80 -1.82 13.15 -10.09
N GLY A 81 -1.16 13.69 -11.10
CA GLY A 81 -0.41 12.89 -12.08
C GLY A 81 -1.33 11.88 -12.80
N ASN A 82 -1.03 10.61 -12.64
CA ASN A 82 -1.78 9.48 -13.19
C ASN A 82 -2.76 8.85 -12.19
N ILE A 83 -3.06 9.51 -11.08
CA ILE A 83 -4.00 9.06 -10.05
C ILE A 83 -5.31 9.82 -10.21
N TYR A 84 -6.40 9.08 -10.27
CA TYR A 84 -7.76 9.57 -10.42
C TYR A 84 -8.59 9.21 -9.20
N LYS A 85 -9.34 10.19 -8.71
CA LYS A 85 -10.37 9.97 -7.71
C LYS A 85 -11.64 9.54 -8.44
N VAL A 86 -12.11 8.34 -8.16
CA VAL A 86 -13.29 7.74 -8.77
C VAL A 86 -14.36 7.54 -7.71
N LYS A 87 -15.55 8.06 -7.97
CA LYS A 87 -16.74 7.83 -7.14
C LYS A 87 -17.66 6.88 -7.87
N PHE A 88 -18.11 5.84 -7.19
CA PHE A 88 -19.12 4.90 -7.64
C PHE A 88 -20.41 5.16 -6.89
N ALA A 89 -21.41 5.71 -7.57
CA ALA A 89 -22.72 6.03 -7.01
C ALA A 89 -23.78 5.08 -7.56
N GLU A 90 -24.84 4.84 -6.80
CA GLU A 90 -26.04 4.18 -7.35
C GLU A 90 -26.73 5.14 -8.33
N ASN A 91 -27.32 4.57 -9.40
CA ASN A 91 -28.10 5.38 -10.33
C ASN A 91 -29.37 5.87 -9.64
N ALA A 92 -29.35 7.14 -9.24
CA ALA A 92 -30.44 7.80 -8.52
C ALA A 92 -31.76 7.84 -9.31
N LEU A 93 -31.68 7.87 -10.66
CA LEU A 93 -32.87 7.83 -11.51
C LEU A 93 -33.53 6.45 -11.52
N ALA A 94 -32.73 5.39 -11.35
CA ALA A 94 -33.24 4.02 -11.31
C ALA A 94 -33.73 3.62 -9.91
N THR A 95 -33.15 4.16 -8.85
CA THR A 95 -33.47 3.81 -7.45
C THR A 95 -34.42 4.79 -6.78
N GLY A 96 -34.54 6.01 -7.31
CA GLY A 96 -35.31 7.11 -6.71
C GLY A 96 -34.72 7.63 -5.39
N ASN A 97 -33.47 7.21 -5.06
CA ASN A 97 -32.84 7.52 -3.79
C ASN A 97 -31.51 8.28 -4.02
N PHE A 98 -31.39 9.49 -3.42
CA PHE A 98 -30.18 10.29 -3.40
C PHE A 98 -29.51 10.15 -2.02
N ASP A 99 -29.03 8.97 -1.68
CA ASP A 99 -28.34 8.77 -0.41
C ASP A 99 -26.81 8.79 -0.64
N GLU A 100 -26.13 9.83 -0.11
CA GLU A 100 -24.68 9.96 -0.16
C GLU A 100 -23.95 8.82 0.55
N SER A 101 -24.63 8.09 1.44
CA SER A 101 -24.07 6.92 2.14
C SER A 101 -23.79 5.73 1.20
N ASN A 102 -24.38 5.73 -0.01
CA ASN A 102 -24.21 4.69 -1.02
C ASN A 102 -23.10 5.00 -2.04
N ILE A 103 -22.29 6.03 -1.79
CA ILE A 103 -21.15 6.39 -2.64
C ILE A 103 -19.90 5.67 -2.13
N THR A 104 -19.31 4.83 -2.98
CA THR A 104 -17.96 4.28 -2.75
C THR A 104 -16.94 5.13 -3.48
N GLN A 105 -15.84 5.47 -2.84
CA GLN A 105 -14.73 6.22 -3.42
C GLN A 105 -13.47 5.36 -3.50
N ASP A 106 -12.77 5.45 -4.63
CA ASP A 106 -11.50 4.80 -4.87
C ASP A 106 -10.48 5.80 -5.46
N TYR A 107 -9.21 5.60 -5.22
CA TYR A 107 -8.11 6.24 -5.93
C TYR A 107 -7.50 5.24 -6.89
N ILE A 108 -7.80 5.41 -8.17
CA ILE A 108 -7.33 4.53 -9.25
C ILE A 108 -6.08 5.13 -9.88
N THR A 109 -4.99 4.37 -9.87
CA THR A 109 -3.76 4.75 -10.56
C THR A 109 -3.70 4.10 -11.93
N VAL A 110 -3.45 4.91 -12.95
CA VAL A 110 -3.30 4.43 -14.33
C VAL A 110 -1.83 4.22 -14.64
N VAL A 111 -1.49 3.01 -15.05
CA VAL A 111 -0.10 2.62 -15.35
C VAL A 111 0.04 2.11 -16.78
N LYS A 112 1.24 2.19 -17.35
CA LYS A 112 1.57 1.58 -18.66
C LYS A 112 2.38 0.31 -18.40
N GLU A 113 1.86 -0.82 -18.87
CA GLU A 113 2.51 -2.12 -18.76
C GLU A 113 2.51 -2.79 -20.13
N ASN A 114 3.71 -3.12 -20.65
CA ASN A 114 3.89 -3.71 -21.97
C ASN A 114 3.17 -2.95 -23.10
N GLY A 115 3.16 -1.63 -23.04
CA GLY A 115 2.48 -0.76 -24.03
C GLY A 115 0.96 -0.66 -23.86
N GLN A 116 0.37 -1.35 -22.90
CA GLN A 116 -1.05 -1.28 -22.57
C GLN A 116 -1.30 -0.41 -21.35
N ILE A 117 -2.46 0.26 -21.32
CA ILE A 117 -2.92 0.98 -20.14
C ILE A 117 -3.55 -0.05 -19.19
N LYS A 118 -3.11 -0.06 -17.93
CA LYS A 118 -3.58 -0.91 -16.86
C LYS A 118 -3.97 -0.07 -15.63
N LEU A 119 -4.67 -0.67 -14.69
CA LEU A 119 -5.20 -0.01 -13.50
C LEU A 119 -4.67 -0.64 -12.22
N ASN A 120 -4.29 0.21 -11.28
CA ASN A 120 -4.20 -0.12 -9.87
C ASN A 120 -5.45 0.45 -9.19
N ILE A 121 -6.20 -0.37 -8.52
CA ILE A 121 -7.48 -0.03 -7.87
C ILE A 121 -7.42 -0.23 -6.36
N ASN A 122 -8.50 0.10 -5.66
CA ASN A 122 -8.62 -0.06 -4.20
C ASN A 122 -7.53 0.71 -3.44
N ASN A 123 -7.33 1.97 -3.84
CA ASN A 123 -6.34 2.87 -3.23
C ASN A 123 -4.87 2.41 -3.40
N TYR A 124 -4.59 1.35 -4.16
CA TYR A 124 -3.23 0.92 -4.46
C TYR A 124 -2.60 1.83 -5.52
N ILE A 125 -1.40 2.35 -5.23
CA ILE A 125 -0.74 3.33 -6.11
C ILE A 125 0.38 2.69 -6.91
N CYS A 126 1.39 2.13 -6.24
CA CYS A 126 2.52 1.52 -6.93
C CYS A 126 3.36 0.61 -6.03
N LYS A 127 4.18 -0.21 -6.68
CA LYS A 127 5.24 -1.03 -6.09
C LYS A 127 6.60 -0.45 -6.48
N GLN A 128 7.53 -0.46 -5.56
CA GLN A 128 8.94 -0.10 -5.77
C GLN A 128 9.83 -1.25 -5.30
N GLN A 129 10.64 -1.80 -6.19
CA GLN A 129 11.70 -2.74 -5.82
C GLN A 129 12.88 -1.97 -5.25
N ILE A 130 13.31 -2.30 -4.03
CA ILE A 130 14.32 -1.55 -3.28
C ILE A 130 15.64 -2.31 -3.21
N ASN A 131 15.62 -3.53 -2.70
CA ASN A 131 16.79 -4.42 -2.58
C ASN A 131 18.01 -3.76 -1.92
N ARG A 132 17.80 -3.04 -0.81
CA ARG A 132 18.85 -2.40 0.00
C ARG A 132 19.08 -3.18 1.29
N THR A 133 20.35 -3.39 1.62
CA THR A 133 20.75 -4.14 2.81
C THR A 133 21.62 -3.28 3.71
N GLN A 134 21.38 -3.38 5.02
CA GLN A 134 22.22 -2.84 6.07
C GLN A 134 22.45 -3.90 7.16
N GLU A 135 23.64 -3.92 7.74
CA GLU A 135 23.99 -4.82 8.82
C GLU A 135 24.62 -4.05 9.98
N ALA A 136 24.18 -4.37 11.20
CA ALA A 136 24.76 -3.87 12.45
C ALA A 136 24.49 -4.87 13.57
N ASN A 137 25.40 -5.00 14.53
CA ASN A 137 25.27 -5.89 15.69
C ASN A 137 24.96 -7.36 15.34
N ASN A 138 25.47 -7.88 14.23
CA ASN A 138 25.18 -9.21 13.68
C ASN A 138 23.67 -9.40 13.36
N VAL A 139 22.97 -8.33 13.07
CA VAL A 139 21.62 -8.33 12.50
C VAL A 139 21.70 -7.70 11.13
N LYS A 140 21.24 -8.42 10.11
CA LYS A 140 21.18 -7.95 8.73
C LYS A 140 19.72 -7.75 8.31
N ILE A 141 19.40 -6.58 7.81
CA ILE A 141 18.07 -6.25 7.30
C ILE A 141 18.19 -5.85 5.83
N ARG A 142 17.45 -6.54 4.97
CA ARG A 142 17.25 -6.19 3.57
C ARG A 142 15.82 -5.64 3.38
N VAL A 143 15.71 -4.43 2.89
CA VAL A 143 14.44 -3.89 2.37
C VAL A 143 14.26 -4.48 0.98
N VAL A 144 13.27 -5.33 0.80
CA VAL A 144 13.00 -6.01 -0.48
C VAL A 144 12.26 -5.06 -1.41
N GLU A 145 11.11 -4.58 -0.96
CA GLU A 145 10.20 -3.73 -1.74
C GLU A 145 9.35 -2.84 -0.84
N ALA A 146 8.75 -1.83 -1.44
CA ALA A 146 7.71 -1.02 -0.85
C ALA A 146 6.47 -0.99 -1.74
N ASN A 147 5.30 -1.08 -1.12
CA ASN A 147 4.01 -0.89 -1.75
C ASN A 147 3.36 0.38 -1.19
N THR A 148 2.97 1.29 -2.08
CA THR A 148 2.34 2.56 -1.72
C THR A 148 0.85 2.47 -1.95
N TYR A 149 0.09 2.81 -0.92
CA TYR A 149 -1.36 2.98 -0.95
C TYR A 149 -1.71 4.44 -0.65
N PHE A 150 -2.95 4.83 -0.86
CA PHE A 150 -3.38 6.20 -0.61
C PHE A 150 -3.17 6.63 0.86
N ASP A 151 -3.52 5.77 1.82
CA ASP A 151 -3.50 6.11 3.25
C ASP A 151 -2.28 5.59 4.00
N TYR A 152 -1.52 4.65 3.44
CA TYR A 152 -0.35 4.04 4.08
C TYR A 152 0.68 3.54 3.07
N GLN A 153 1.84 3.16 3.58
CA GLN A 153 2.85 2.41 2.83
C GLN A 153 3.17 1.11 3.58
N SER A 154 3.45 0.03 2.84
CA SER A 154 3.97 -1.21 3.40
C SER A 154 5.34 -1.52 2.83
N PHE A 155 6.25 -1.95 3.69
CA PHE A 155 7.59 -2.36 3.31
C PHE A 155 7.80 -3.82 3.68
N THR A 156 8.33 -4.59 2.75
CA THR A 156 8.72 -5.98 2.98
C THR A 156 10.20 -6.04 3.31
N PHE A 157 10.51 -6.62 4.45
CA PHE A 157 11.86 -6.81 4.98
C PHE A 157 12.21 -8.28 5.04
N GLU A 158 13.46 -8.60 4.68
CA GLU A 158 14.09 -9.88 4.99
C GLU A 158 15.13 -9.62 6.08
N ILE A 159 14.94 -10.22 7.25
CA ILE A 159 15.72 -9.94 8.44
C ILE A 159 16.44 -11.22 8.85
N THR A 160 17.78 -11.17 8.88
CA THR A 160 18.65 -12.28 9.28
C THR A 160 19.26 -11.96 10.63
N ASN A 161 19.04 -12.83 11.58
CA ASN A 161 19.67 -12.80 12.89
C ASN A 161 20.94 -13.69 12.89
N ASN A 162 22.11 -13.09 12.72
CA ASN A 162 23.41 -13.80 12.77
C ASN A 162 23.98 -13.94 14.20
N ARG A 163 23.14 -13.69 15.20
CA ARG A 163 23.50 -13.83 16.62
C ARG A 163 23.23 -15.25 17.11
N ASP A 164 23.78 -15.56 18.27
CA ASP A 164 23.56 -16.80 19.01
C ASP A 164 22.33 -16.78 19.94
N THR A 165 21.66 -15.64 20.05
CA THR A 165 20.44 -15.41 20.85
C THR A 165 19.30 -14.93 19.96
N PRO A 166 18.03 -15.25 20.29
CA PRO A 166 16.89 -14.64 19.58
C PRO A 166 16.85 -13.13 19.77
N ILE A 167 16.42 -12.41 18.73
CA ILE A 167 16.20 -10.96 18.75
C ILE A 167 14.73 -10.63 18.67
N LEU A 168 14.38 -9.38 19.02
CA LEU A 168 13.07 -8.79 18.76
C LEU A 168 13.25 -7.45 18.05
N ILE A 169 12.67 -7.30 16.85
CA ILE A 169 12.86 -6.07 16.04
C ILE A 169 12.00 -4.89 16.49
N ASN A 170 10.97 -5.16 17.30
CA ASN A 170 10.07 -4.15 17.85
C ASN A 170 10.04 -4.24 19.38
N ASP A 171 10.53 -3.22 20.07
CA ASP A 171 10.32 -3.07 21.51
C ASP A 171 8.90 -2.56 21.77
N SER A 172 7.95 -3.49 21.99
CA SER A 172 6.54 -3.18 22.20
C SER A 172 6.24 -2.34 23.46
N ASN A 173 7.24 -2.14 24.32
CA ASN A 173 7.09 -1.31 25.54
C ASN A 173 7.40 0.17 25.28
N ILE A 174 7.84 0.52 24.10
CA ILE A 174 8.12 1.89 23.69
C ILE A 174 7.52 2.12 22.32
N ASP A 175 6.65 3.10 22.22
CA ASP A 175 6.08 3.51 20.93
C ASP A 175 7.17 4.07 20.01
N SER A 176 6.93 3.91 18.72
CA SER A 176 7.70 4.62 17.70
C SER A 176 9.15 4.15 17.50
N THR A 177 9.45 2.89 17.80
CA THR A 177 10.80 2.32 17.59
C THR A 177 11.06 1.87 16.15
N MET A 178 10.00 1.72 15.34
CA MET A 178 10.07 1.46 13.89
C MET A 178 9.34 2.54 13.12
N TYR A 179 10.01 3.18 12.17
CA TYR A 179 9.41 4.23 11.34
C TYR A 179 10.09 4.35 9.98
N ILE A 180 9.40 4.98 9.04
CA ILE A 180 9.99 5.51 7.81
C ILE A 180 10.15 7.02 7.95
N GLU A 181 11.26 7.54 7.45
CA GLU A 181 11.59 8.96 7.48
C GLU A 181 11.61 9.53 6.08
N ASP A 182 10.91 10.64 5.88
CA ASP A 182 10.92 11.36 4.61
C ASP A 182 12.14 12.30 4.47
N LYS A 183 12.28 12.90 3.30
CA LYS A 183 13.39 13.85 3.00
C LYS A 183 13.41 15.07 3.90
N ASN A 184 12.31 15.39 4.57
CA ASN A 184 12.18 16.53 5.46
C ASN A 184 12.43 16.15 6.93
N GLY A 185 12.74 14.88 7.21
CA GLY A 185 12.93 14.36 8.56
C GLY A 185 11.62 14.04 9.29
N THR A 186 10.49 13.96 8.57
CA THR A 186 9.22 13.57 9.17
C THR A 186 9.19 12.06 9.37
N HIS A 187 8.89 11.62 10.58
CA HIS A 187 8.72 10.20 10.92
C HIS A 187 7.28 9.76 10.72
N ASN A 188 7.09 8.67 9.98
CA ASN A 188 5.81 8.00 9.82
C ASN A 188 5.94 6.63 10.51
N GLN A 189 5.15 6.41 11.55
CA GLN A 189 5.28 5.28 12.46
C GLN A 189 4.76 3.98 11.87
N ALA A 190 5.35 2.86 12.32
CA ALA A 190 4.85 1.53 12.01
C ALA A 190 3.50 1.25 12.69
N TYR A 191 2.69 0.45 12.02
CA TYR A 191 1.42 -0.09 12.51
C TYR A 191 1.69 -1.35 13.34
N THR A 192 2.13 -1.17 14.57
CA THR A 192 2.60 -2.29 15.39
C THR A 192 1.49 -3.20 15.90
N LEU A 193 0.24 -2.71 15.97
CA LEU A 193 -0.92 -3.50 16.41
C LEU A 193 -1.28 -4.66 15.47
N GLU A 194 -0.83 -4.61 14.22
CA GLU A 194 -1.03 -5.69 13.24
C GLU A 194 0.12 -6.71 13.22
N LEU A 195 1.17 -6.51 14.03
CA LEU A 195 2.34 -7.38 14.09
C LEU A 195 2.20 -8.32 15.29
N ALA A 196 2.16 -9.63 15.04
CA ALA A 196 2.28 -10.60 16.10
C ALA A 196 3.74 -10.68 16.61
N GLU A 197 3.97 -11.14 17.83
CA GLU A 197 5.33 -11.36 18.35
C GLU A 197 6.11 -12.34 17.46
N SER A 198 5.44 -13.35 16.90
CA SER A 198 6.01 -14.28 15.92
C SER A 198 6.58 -13.60 14.68
N ASP A 199 6.04 -12.44 14.29
CA ASP A 199 6.48 -11.70 13.11
C ASP A 199 7.72 -10.84 13.40
N THR A 200 7.93 -10.51 14.65
CA THR A 200 8.97 -9.57 15.09
C THR A 200 10.12 -10.24 15.85
N LYS A 201 9.90 -11.47 16.35
CA LYS A 201 10.90 -12.27 17.06
C LYS A 201 11.59 -13.25 16.11
N ILE A 202 12.90 -13.08 15.95
CA ILE A 202 13.70 -13.88 15.02
C ILE A 202 14.69 -14.74 15.80
N SER A 203 14.59 -16.06 15.65
CA SER A 203 15.46 -17.02 16.32
C SER A 203 16.94 -16.89 15.90
N ALA A 204 17.84 -17.36 16.73
CA ALA A 204 19.29 -17.38 16.46
C ALA A 204 19.59 -18.08 15.12
N GLY A 205 20.40 -17.46 14.26
CA GLY A 205 20.80 -17.98 12.97
C GLY A 205 19.70 -18.07 11.91
N GLN A 206 18.50 -17.51 12.15
CA GLN A 206 17.37 -17.57 11.22
C GLN A 206 17.19 -16.30 10.41
N THR A 207 16.57 -16.47 9.25
CA THR A 207 16.08 -15.37 8.40
C THR A 207 14.56 -15.43 8.35
N GLN A 208 13.92 -14.28 8.49
CA GLN A 208 12.48 -14.14 8.43
C GLN A 208 12.08 -12.98 7.50
N THR A 209 11.01 -13.19 6.74
CA THR A 209 10.38 -12.13 5.94
C THR A 209 9.20 -11.56 6.72
N VAL A 210 9.14 -10.24 6.85
CA VAL A 210 8.05 -9.53 7.49
C VAL A 210 7.64 -8.32 6.66
N THR A 211 6.32 -8.09 6.55
CA THR A 211 5.77 -6.90 5.92
C THR A 211 5.21 -5.97 6.99
N ILE A 212 5.69 -4.74 7.03
CA ILE A 212 5.33 -3.74 8.03
C ILE A 212 4.61 -2.59 7.34
N LYS A 213 3.43 -2.22 7.84
CA LYS A 213 2.68 -1.04 7.40
C LYS A 213 3.12 0.19 8.20
N TYR A 214 3.14 1.33 7.52
CA TYR A 214 3.48 2.63 8.10
C TYR A 214 2.39 3.65 7.83
N TYR A 215 2.04 4.45 8.82
CA TYR A 215 1.09 5.56 8.70
C TYR A 215 1.68 6.66 7.80
N SER A 216 1.52 6.51 6.53
CA SER A 216 2.10 7.42 5.54
C SER A 216 1.15 7.66 4.39
N ARG A 217 0.26 8.64 4.54
CA ARG A 217 -0.64 9.04 3.47
C ARG A 217 0.15 9.51 2.25
N TYR A 218 -0.28 9.08 1.08
CA TYR A 218 0.35 9.45 -0.18
C TYR A 218 0.33 10.97 -0.42
N SER A 219 1.44 11.49 -0.89
CA SER A 219 1.58 12.82 -1.45
C SER A 219 2.67 12.77 -2.52
N SER A 220 2.43 13.42 -3.67
CA SER A 220 3.39 13.46 -4.79
C SER A 220 4.75 14.07 -4.42
N ASN A 221 4.81 14.84 -3.35
CA ASN A 221 6.03 15.47 -2.86
C ASN A 221 6.72 14.71 -1.72
N LYS A 222 6.10 13.64 -1.23
CA LYS A 222 6.65 12.83 -0.15
C LYS A 222 7.64 11.83 -0.73
N ILE A 223 8.87 11.93 -0.32
CA ILE A 223 9.98 11.06 -0.70
C ILE A 223 10.48 10.41 0.57
N ILE A 224 10.31 9.09 0.69
CA ILE A 224 10.84 8.32 1.82
C ILE A 224 12.33 8.13 1.60
N LYS A 225 13.12 8.55 2.57
CA LYS A 225 14.59 8.50 2.51
C LYS A 225 15.19 7.36 3.31
N TYR A 226 14.56 6.99 4.42
CA TYR A 226 15.06 5.93 5.29
C TYR A 226 13.94 5.05 5.84
N THR A 227 14.29 3.78 6.10
CA THR A 227 13.58 2.94 7.08
C THR A 227 14.46 2.80 8.31
N VAL A 228 13.86 2.83 9.50
CA VAL A 228 14.61 2.87 10.76
C VAL A 228 14.02 1.90 11.77
N PHE A 229 14.92 1.13 12.39
CA PHE A 229 14.67 0.26 13.54
C PHE A 229 15.56 0.79 14.67
N GLU A 230 15.01 1.56 15.60
CA GLU A 230 15.81 2.24 16.64
C GLU A 230 16.15 1.35 17.84
N ARG A 231 15.29 0.37 18.15
CA ARG A 231 15.42 -0.43 19.37
C ARG A 231 15.23 -1.91 19.09
N ILE A 232 16.16 -2.50 18.36
CA ILE A 232 16.23 -3.94 18.19
C ILE A 232 16.72 -4.53 19.50
N VAL A 233 15.92 -5.37 20.15
CA VAL A 233 16.31 -6.13 21.33
C VAL A 233 17.30 -7.20 20.89
N LEU A 234 18.57 -7.11 21.29
CA LEU A 234 19.64 -7.99 20.81
C LEU A 234 19.75 -9.34 21.56
N ASP A 235 19.05 -9.48 22.67
CA ASP A 235 18.92 -10.73 23.45
C ASP A 235 17.51 -10.78 24.05
N TYR A 236 16.60 -11.45 23.33
CA TYR A 236 15.23 -11.59 23.79
C TYR A 236 15.11 -12.44 25.05
N GLY A 237 15.98 -13.45 25.24
CA GLY A 237 15.98 -14.27 26.43
C GLY A 237 16.26 -13.45 27.68
N ALA A 238 17.30 -12.64 27.66
CA ALA A 238 17.60 -11.72 28.76
C ALA A 238 16.48 -10.67 28.93
N TYR A 239 16.02 -10.04 27.83
CA TYR A 239 14.98 -9.01 27.82
C TYR A 239 13.68 -9.49 28.47
N SER A 240 13.20 -10.68 28.15
CA SER A 240 11.94 -11.24 28.65
C SER A 240 11.92 -11.50 30.17
N HIS A 241 13.09 -11.58 30.81
CA HIS A 241 13.23 -11.79 32.27
C HIS A 241 13.38 -10.48 33.06
N TYR A 242 13.48 -9.32 32.39
CA TYR A 242 13.58 -8.05 33.10
C TYR A 242 12.21 -7.62 33.65
N THR A 243 12.13 -7.53 34.98
CA THR A 243 10.94 -6.97 35.67
C THR A 243 10.81 -5.46 35.49
N ASN A 244 11.95 -4.78 35.26
CA ASN A 244 11.99 -3.35 34.91
C ASN A 244 12.67 -3.21 33.54
N ILE A 245 11.87 -3.14 32.48
CA ILE A 245 12.32 -3.04 31.09
C ILE A 245 13.20 -1.81 30.85
N GLY A 246 13.00 -0.72 31.58
CA GLY A 246 13.86 0.47 31.53
C GLY A 246 15.32 0.20 31.95
N ALA A 247 15.59 -0.87 32.65
CA ALA A 247 16.94 -1.28 33.04
C ALA A 247 17.69 -2.05 31.94
N TYR A 248 16.99 -2.64 30.97
CA TYR A 248 17.62 -3.33 29.85
C TYR A 248 18.30 -2.32 28.91
N LYS A 249 19.53 -2.60 28.51
CA LYS A 249 20.35 -1.66 27.70
C LYS A 249 20.92 -2.25 26.42
N ASN A 250 20.72 -3.55 26.17
CA ASN A 250 21.32 -4.27 25.02
C ASN A 250 20.43 -4.13 23.76
N PHE A 251 20.34 -2.89 23.24
CA PHE A 251 19.63 -2.59 22.02
C PHE A 251 20.57 -2.30 20.85
N GLY A 252 20.13 -2.67 19.64
CA GLY A 252 20.73 -2.27 18.38
C GLY A 252 19.85 -1.25 17.65
N SER A 253 20.44 -0.56 16.67
CA SER A 253 19.74 0.31 15.75
C SER A 253 20.23 0.08 14.34
N ILE A 254 19.31 0.08 13.37
CA ILE A 254 19.61 -0.04 11.94
C ILE A 254 18.81 1.02 11.18
N ARG A 255 19.50 1.78 10.35
CA ARG A 255 18.93 2.80 9.45
C ARG A 255 19.32 2.48 8.02
N ILE A 256 18.34 2.31 7.13
CA ILE A 256 18.56 1.86 5.75
C ILE A 256 18.09 2.97 4.81
N GLU A 257 18.99 3.42 3.94
CA GLU A 257 18.67 4.43 2.93
C GLU A 257 17.87 3.80 1.78
N ILE A 258 16.76 4.45 1.42
CA ILE A 258 15.89 4.06 0.32
C ILE A 258 16.31 4.80 -0.96
N PRO A 259 16.63 4.10 -2.05
CA PRO A 259 16.99 4.73 -3.31
C PRO A 259 15.80 5.50 -3.89
N GLN A 260 16.11 6.62 -4.57
CA GLN A 260 15.13 7.47 -5.25
C GLN A 260 14.99 7.08 -6.71
#